data_69fc6fade0355458b3245c98e025d609
#
_entry.id   69fc6fade0355458b3245c98e025d609
#
_cell.length_a   1.000
_cell.length_b   1.000
_cell.length_c   1.000
_cell.angle_alpha   90.00
_cell.angle_beta   90.00
_cell.angle_gamma   90.00
#
_symmetry.space_group_name_H-M   'P 1'
#
loop_
_entity.id
_entity.type
_entity.pdbx_description
1 polymer ?
#
loop_
_entity_poly.entity_id
_entity_poly.type
_entity_poly.pdbx_seq_one_letter_code
_entity_poly.pdbx_strand_id
1 'polypeptide(L)'
;MQFITNGPDIPDSLLQAHEEGKVVFFCGAGISYPAGLPGFGDLVDNIYQRIGETRNALEEAAYKSYQYDTTLELLERRIVGNKQTVRYALSQILKPKVRRKNALTTHNALLQLSQDQAGRIRLVTTNFDHLFDIAAKNMKKKLTSYLAPMLPVPKNSRWNGVVYLHGILPHDKKNHTELNRLVVTSGDFGCAYLTERWAARFVSELFRNYVVCFIGYSINDPVLRYMMDALAADRML
;
A
#
# COMPACT_ATOMS: atom_id res chain seq x y z
N MET A 1 -9.60 1.11 25.84
CA MET A 1 -9.64 2.56 26.20
C MET A 1 -10.17 3.38 25.05
N GLN A 2 -11.11 4.32 25.28
CA GLN A 2 -11.58 5.28 24.26
C GLN A 2 -10.92 6.64 24.48
N PHE A 3 -10.26 7.17 23.46
CA PHE A 3 -9.60 8.49 23.53
C PHE A 3 -10.54 9.65 23.12
N ILE A 4 -11.61 9.35 22.41
CA ILE A 4 -12.63 10.31 21.97
C ILE A 4 -14.03 9.72 22.18
N THR A 5 -15.01 10.56 22.46
CA THR A 5 -16.42 10.15 22.58
C THR A 5 -16.89 9.49 21.29
N ASN A 6 -17.50 8.31 21.37
CA ASN A 6 -17.92 7.48 20.25
C ASN A 6 -16.77 7.03 19.31
N GLY A 7 -15.53 7.15 19.75
CA GLY A 7 -14.38 6.59 19.02
C GLY A 7 -14.24 5.09 19.23
N PRO A 8 -13.31 4.46 18.50
CA PRO A 8 -13.02 3.04 18.69
C PRO A 8 -12.46 2.78 20.09
N ASP A 9 -12.79 1.62 20.64
CA ASP A 9 -12.13 1.13 21.84
C ASP A 9 -10.77 0.52 21.48
N ILE A 10 -9.71 1.14 21.97
CA ILE A 10 -8.35 0.68 21.71
C ILE A 10 -7.95 -0.30 22.79
N PRO A 11 -7.59 -1.56 22.46
CA PRO A 11 -7.15 -2.55 23.44
C PRO A 11 -5.91 -2.10 24.21
N ASP A 12 -5.87 -2.29 25.50
CA ASP A 12 -4.71 -1.94 26.34
C ASP A 12 -3.44 -2.67 25.91
N SER A 13 -3.58 -3.91 25.43
CA SER A 13 -2.46 -4.68 24.85
C SER A 13 -1.84 -4.02 23.61
N LEU A 14 -2.65 -3.31 22.80
CA LEU A 14 -2.13 -2.56 21.65
C LEU A 14 -1.36 -1.32 22.11
N LEU A 15 -1.85 -0.64 23.14
CA LEU A 15 -1.16 0.52 23.72
C LEU A 15 0.19 0.11 24.32
N GLN A 16 0.21 -0.98 25.09
CA GLN A 16 1.44 -1.52 25.65
C GLN A 16 2.43 -1.92 24.54
N ALA A 17 1.98 -2.64 23.51
CA ALA A 17 2.83 -3.00 22.38
C ALA A 17 3.38 -1.78 21.64
N HIS A 18 2.60 -0.69 21.56
CA HIS A 18 3.03 0.56 20.96
C HIS A 18 4.13 1.24 21.81
N GLU A 19 3.97 1.31 23.11
CA GLU A 19 4.98 1.84 24.04
C GLU A 19 6.28 1.05 23.99
N GLU A 20 6.18 -0.28 23.80
CA GLU A 20 7.33 -1.17 23.63
C GLU A 20 7.97 -1.07 22.23
N GLY A 21 7.45 -0.24 21.31
CA GLY A 21 7.93 -0.10 19.95
C GLY A 21 7.72 -1.35 19.08
N LYS A 22 6.72 -2.17 19.44
CA LYS A 22 6.37 -3.43 18.75
C LYS A 22 5.21 -3.28 17.77
N VAL A 23 4.61 -2.10 17.62
CA VAL A 23 3.54 -1.85 16.65
C VAL A 23 4.12 -1.36 15.34
N VAL A 24 3.66 -1.94 14.23
CA VAL A 24 3.91 -1.43 12.88
C VAL A 24 2.58 -1.14 12.22
N PHE A 25 2.43 0.09 11.73
CA PHE A 25 1.26 0.46 10.94
C PHE A 25 1.45 0.01 9.50
N PHE A 26 0.44 -0.69 9.00
CA PHE A 26 0.36 -1.18 7.63
C PHE A 26 -0.75 -0.42 6.90
N CYS A 27 -0.38 0.44 5.93
CA CYS A 27 -1.23 1.49 5.41
C CYS A 27 -1.69 1.20 3.98
N GLY A 28 -3.00 1.24 3.77
CA GLY A 28 -3.67 1.07 2.48
C GLY A 28 -4.24 2.38 1.91
N ALA A 29 -4.95 2.29 0.79
CA ALA A 29 -5.41 3.43 -0.01
C ALA A 29 -6.31 4.43 0.75
N GLY A 30 -7.07 3.96 1.75
CA GLY A 30 -7.99 4.80 2.53
C GLY A 30 -7.32 5.97 3.25
N ILE A 31 -6.05 5.85 3.63
CA ILE A 31 -5.33 6.97 4.28
C ILE A 31 -5.11 8.16 3.35
N SER A 32 -5.19 7.94 2.03
CA SER A 32 -4.93 8.95 0.99
C SER A 32 -6.21 9.62 0.45
N TYR A 33 -7.41 9.20 0.90
CA TYR A 33 -8.68 9.84 0.54
C TYR A 33 -8.72 11.35 0.83
N PRO A 34 -8.24 11.84 1.98
CA PRO A 34 -8.23 13.28 2.24
C PRO A 34 -7.41 14.09 1.22
N ALA A 35 -6.37 13.47 0.63
CA ALA A 35 -5.59 14.06 -0.46
C ALA A 35 -6.26 13.91 -1.84
N GLY A 36 -7.46 13.32 -1.89
CA GLY A 36 -8.26 13.14 -3.11
C GLY A 36 -7.79 12.03 -4.01
N LEU A 37 -7.09 11.04 -3.46
CA LEU A 37 -6.73 9.82 -4.18
C LEU A 37 -7.85 8.78 -4.03
N PRO A 38 -8.09 7.96 -5.07
CA PRO A 38 -9.12 6.95 -5.06
C PRO A 38 -8.69 5.70 -4.28
N GLY A 39 -9.66 4.91 -3.84
CA GLY A 39 -9.45 3.51 -3.47
C GLY A 39 -9.18 2.63 -4.68
N PHE A 40 -8.91 1.33 -4.46
CA PHE A 40 -8.51 0.45 -5.56
C PHE A 40 -9.64 0.24 -6.58
N GLY A 41 -10.90 0.07 -6.14
CA GLY A 41 -12.05 -0.05 -7.05
C GLY A 41 -12.23 1.20 -7.92
N ASP A 42 -12.29 2.38 -7.28
CA ASP A 42 -12.40 3.65 -8.00
C ASP A 42 -11.20 3.91 -8.92
N LEU A 43 -10.01 3.44 -8.55
CA LEU A 43 -8.82 3.53 -9.40
C LEU A 43 -9.02 2.73 -10.69
N VAL A 44 -9.58 1.52 -10.59
CA VAL A 44 -9.91 0.70 -11.77
C VAL A 44 -10.91 1.42 -12.67
N ASP A 45 -12.00 1.96 -12.11
CA ASP A 45 -13.00 2.73 -12.88
C ASP A 45 -12.37 3.91 -13.61
N ASN A 46 -11.56 4.68 -12.90
CA ASN A 46 -10.88 5.84 -13.44
C ASN A 46 -9.88 5.46 -14.55
N ILE A 47 -9.22 4.28 -14.46
CA ILE A 47 -8.33 3.78 -15.51
C ILE A 47 -9.14 3.49 -16.78
N TYR A 48 -10.23 2.72 -16.69
CA TYR A 48 -11.09 2.41 -17.83
C TYR A 48 -11.60 3.68 -18.49
N GLN A 49 -12.14 4.61 -17.69
CA GLN A 49 -12.62 5.90 -18.20
C GLN A 49 -11.51 6.70 -18.90
N ARG A 50 -10.30 6.71 -18.33
CA ARG A 50 -9.20 7.50 -18.88
C ARG A 50 -8.66 6.98 -20.20
N ILE A 51 -8.63 5.66 -20.38
CA ILE A 51 -8.19 5.05 -21.65
C ILE A 51 -9.33 4.88 -22.67
N GLY A 52 -10.56 5.21 -22.29
CA GLY A 52 -11.73 5.13 -23.18
C GLY A 52 -12.21 3.70 -23.44
N GLU A 53 -11.97 2.79 -22.49
CA GLU A 53 -12.34 1.38 -22.60
C GLU A 53 -13.58 1.05 -21.77
N THR A 54 -14.30 0.00 -22.16
CA THR A 54 -15.38 -0.61 -21.38
C THR A 54 -14.96 -2.02 -20.97
N ARG A 55 -15.46 -2.48 -19.83
CA ARG A 55 -15.21 -3.83 -19.35
C ARG A 55 -15.93 -4.83 -20.25
N ASN A 56 -15.24 -5.89 -20.64
CA ASN A 56 -15.88 -7.07 -21.23
C ASN A 56 -16.53 -7.93 -20.12
N ALA A 57 -17.21 -9.02 -20.51
CA ALA A 57 -17.93 -9.87 -19.57
C ALA A 57 -17.03 -10.48 -18.47
N LEU A 58 -15.80 -10.87 -18.80
CA LEU A 58 -14.85 -11.45 -17.84
C LEU A 58 -14.29 -10.38 -16.88
N GLU A 59 -13.95 -9.21 -17.41
CA GLU A 59 -13.47 -8.07 -16.62
C GLU A 59 -14.56 -7.57 -15.66
N GLU A 60 -15.82 -7.50 -16.12
CA GLU A 60 -16.96 -7.10 -15.30
C GLU A 60 -17.26 -8.13 -14.20
N ALA A 61 -17.15 -9.43 -14.48
CA ALA A 61 -17.32 -10.48 -13.48
C ALA A 61 -16.24 -10.41 -12.40
N ALA A 62 -14.97 -10.22 -12.79
CA ALA A 62 -13.87 -10.02 -11.85
C ALA A 62 -14.08 -8.76 -10.98
N TYR A 63 -14.47 -7.65 -11.59
CA TYR A 63 -14.73 -6.39 -10.90
C TYR A 63 -15.84 -6.52 -9.86
N LYS A 64 -16.98 -7.13 -10.22
CA LYS A 64 -18.11 -7.38 -9.30
C LYS A 64 -17.73 -8.31 -8.14
N SER A 65 -16.75 -9.17 -8.35
CA SER A 65 -16.20 -10.04 -7.31
C SER A 65 -15.07 -9.39 -6.50
N TYR A 66 -14.89 -8.08 -6.59
CA TYR A 66 -13.82 -7.31 -5.93
C TYR A 66 -12.39 -7.77 -6.30
N GLN A 67 -12.22 -8.47 -7.41
CA GLN A 67 -10.93 -8.90 -7.95
C GLN A 67 -10.35 -7.82 -8.86
N TYR A 68 -10.05 -6.67 -8.28
CA TYR A 68 -9.58 -5.47 -9.01
C TYR A 68 -8.23 -5.69 -9.69
N ASP A 69 -7.35 -6.42 -9.06
CA ASP A 69 -6.06 -6.87 -9.58
C ASP A 69 -6.21 -7.74 -10.84
N THR A 70 -7.15 -8.68 -10.81
CA THR A 70 -7.50 -9.54 -11.95
C THR A 70 -8.16 -8.74 -13.07
N THR A 71 -9.03 -7.80 -12.72
CA THR A 71 -9.68 -6.90 -13.69
C THR A 71 -8.62 -6.12 -14.50
N LEU A 72 -7.60 -5.57 -13.82
CA LEU A 72 -6.51 -4.85 -14.48
C LEU A 72 -5.60 -5.79 -15.28
N GLU A 73 -5.35 -7.01 -14.81
CA GLU A 73 -4.59 -8.02 -15.56
C GLU A 73 -5.26 -8.36 -16.90
N LEU A 74 -6.57 -8.59 -16.89
CA LEU A 74 -7.35 -8.88 -18.10
C LEU A 74 -7.30 -7.69 -19.08
N LEU A 75 -7.44 -6.46 -18.55
CA LEU A 75 -7.32 -5.24 -19.34
C LEU A 75 -5.93 -5.10 -19.96
N GLU A 76 -4.84 -5.25 -19.18
CA GLU A 76 -3.47 -5.17 -19.68
C GLU A 76 -3.20 -6.18 -20.81
N ARG A 77 -3.80 -7.36 -20.75
CA ARG A 77 -3.66 -8.39 -21.81
C ARG A 77 -4.43 -8.07 -23.08
N ARG A 78 -5.53 -7.33 -22.98
CA ARG A 78 -6.45 -7.08 -24.07
C ARG A 78 -6.12 -5.85 -24.91
N ILE A 79 -5.61 -4.80 -24.28
CA ILE A 79 -5.44 -3.49 -24.94
C ILE A 79 -4.13 -3.35 -25.69
N VAL A 80 -4.15 -2.45 -26.69
CA VAL A 80 -2.93 -2.03 -27.40
C VAL A 80 -2.02 -1.24 -26.44
N GLY A 81 -0.72 -1.53 -26.47
CA GLY A 81 0.23 -0.93 -25.53
C GLY A 81 0.27 -1.62 -24.16
N ASN A 82 -0.62 -2.59 -23.92
CA ASN A 82 -0.59 -3.50 -22.78
C ASN A 82 -0.34 -2.78 -21.44
N LYS A 83 0.55 -3.35 -20.66
CA LYS A 83 0.99 -2.86 -19.34
C LYS A 83 1.33 -1.37 -19.31
N GLN A 84 1.98 -0.84 -20.35
CA GLN A 84 2.40 0.56 -20.37
C GLN A 84 1.22 1.55 -20.37
N THR A 85 0.18 1.27 -21.16
CA THR A 85 -1.02 2.12 -21.25
C THR A 85 -1.75 2.20 -19.91
N VAL A 86 -1.97 1.06 -19.26
CA VAL A 86 -2.65 0.99 -17.95
C VAL A 86 -1.82 1.69 -16.87
N ARG A 87 -0.52 1.39 -16.80
CA ARG A 87 0.39 1.94 -15.79
C ARG A 87 0.58 3.45 -15.94
N TYR A 88 0.62 3.94 -17.17
CA TYR A 88 0.65 5.38 -17.42
C TYR A 88 -0.67 6.05 -16.98
N ALA A 89 -1.83 5.47 -17.32
CA ALA A 89 -3.12 5.97 -16.86
C ALA A 89 -3.19 6.03 -15.32
N LEU A 90 -2.79 4.95 -14.64
CA LEU A 90 -2.66 4.87 -13.19
C LEU A 90 -1.82 6.04 -12.64
N SER A 91 -0.63 6.29 -13.21
CA SER A 91 0.27 7.35 -12.76
C SER A 91 -0.32 8.75 -12.93
N GLN A 92 -1.23 8.93 -13.89
CA GLN A 92 -1.92 10.21 -14.10
C GLN A 92 -3.08 10.43 -13.15
N ILE A 93 -3.75 9.35 -12.72
CA ILE A 93 -4.88 9.40 -11.78
C ILE A 93 -4.36 9.65 -10.35
N LEU A 94 -3.28 8.99 -9.95
CA LEU A 94 -2.70 9.10 -8.62
C LEU A 94 -1.89 10.39 -8.42
N LYS A 95 -2.54 11.54 -8.65
CA LYS A 95 -2.00 12.88 -8.39
C LYS A 95 -2.63 13.47 -7.13
N PRO A 96 -1.94 13.48 -5.99
CA PRO A 96 -2.52 13.94 -4.75
C PRO A 96 -2.78 15.45 -4.75
N LYS A 97 -3.92 15.84 -4.19
CA LYS A 97 -4.33 17.24 -4.02
C LYS A 97 -3.85 17.74 -2.64
N VAL A 98 -2.55 17.86 -2.47
CA VAL A 98 -1.92 18.18 -1.16
C VAL A 98 -2.32 19.53 -0.56
N ARG A 99 -2.90 20.44 -1.37
CA ARG A 99 -3.42 21.75 -0.89
C ARG A 99 -4.80 21.64 -0.26
N ARG A 100 -5.48 20.49 -0.34
CA ARG A 100 -6.76 20.30 0.37
C ARG A 100 -6.55 20.38 1.87
N LYS A 101 -7.53 20.94 2.57
CA LYS A 101 -7.58 20.92 4.03
C LYS A 101 -7.46 19.47 4.52
N ASN A 102 -6.60 19.23 5.49
CA ASN A 102 -6.35 17.91 6.09
C ASN A 102 -5.76 16.83 5.16
N ALA A 103 -5.31 17.18 3.95
CA ALA A 103 -4.75 16.21 2.99
C ALA A 103 -3.63 15.32 3.55
N LEU A 104 -2.82 15.85 4.46
CA LEU A 104 -1.68 15.16 5.05
C LEU A 104 -1.88 14.79 6.53
N THR A 105 -3.04 15.08 7.12
CA THR A 105 -3.26 14.89 8.57
C THR A 105 -3.01 13.45 9.00
N THR A 106 -3.59 12.49 8.28
CA THR A 106 -3.42 11.06 8.57
C THR A 106 -1.96 10.61 8.41
N HIS A 107 -1.28 11.07 7.34
CA HIS A 107 0.12 10.73 7.09
C HIS A 107 1.05 11.30 8.18
N ASN A 108 0.81 12.55 8.61
CA ASN A 108 1.54 13.17 9.70
C ASN A 108 1.36 12.39 11.01
N ALA A 109 0.11 12.05 11.36
CA ALA A 109 -0.19 11.27 12.56
C ALA A 109 0.49 9.89 12.52
N LEU A 110 0.41 9.18 11.38
CA LEU A 110 1.04 7.88 11.22
C LEU A 110 2.57 7.95 11.31
N LEU A 111 3.21 8.97 10.75
CA LEU A 111 4.64 9.18 10.90
C LEU A 111 5.05 9.47 12.35
N GLN A 112 4.20 10.14 13.13
CA GLN A 112 4.45 10.37 14.58
C GLN A 112 4.27 9.09 15.38
N LEU A 113 3.15 8.38 15.18
CA LEU A 113 2.84 7.13 15.88
C LEU A 113 3.79 5.98 15.52
N SER A 114 4.39 5.99 14.32
CA SER A 114 5.35 4.97 13.90
C SER A 114 6.74 5.13 14.49
N GLN A 115 6.99 6.17 15.30
CA GLN A 115 8.29 6.37 15.94
C GLN A 115 8.39 5.54 17.22
N ASP A 116 9.46 4.76 17.33
CA ASP A 116 9.82 4.12 18.57
C ASP A 116 10.52 5.13 19.53
N GLN A 117 10.83 4.71 20.75
CA GLN A 117 11.50 5.55 21.77
C GLN A 117 12.86 6.10 21.31
N ALA A 118 13.53 5.45 20.35
CA ALA A 118 14.77 5.91 19.74
C ALA A 118 14.53 6.84 18.53
N GLY A 119 13.27 7.20 18.25
CA GLY A 119 12.88 8.04 17.11
C GLY A 119 12.94 7.36 15.75
N ARG A 120 13.10 6.03 15.69
CA ARG A 120 13.11 5.28 14.43
C ARG A 120 11.69 5.07 13.95
N ILE A 121 11.47 5.33 12.65
CA ILE A 121 10.18 5.12 11.98
C ILE A 121 10.15 3.70 11.42
N ARG A 122 9.08 2.95 11.71
CA ARG A 122 8.77 1.67 11.07
C ARG A 122 7.34 1.68 10.60
N LEU A 123 7.17 1.84 9.29
CA LEU A 123 5.87 1.92 8.65
C LEU A 123 5.90 1.17 7.31
N VAL A 124 4.81 0.51 6.97
CA VAL A 124 4.62 -0.18 5.69
C VAL A 124 3.43 0.44 4.97
N THR A 125 3.54 0.59 3.67
CA THR A 125 2.41 0.99 2.83
C THR A 125 2.38 0.19 1.53
N THR A 126 1.19 -0.07 1.03
CA THR A 126 0.95 -0.60 -0.33
C THR A 126 0.55 0.50 -1.31
N ASN A 127 0.44 1.74 -0.84
CA ASN A 127 0.14 2.89 -1.69
C ASN A 127 1.31 3.23 -2.59
N PHE A 128 1.02 3.73 -3.78
CA PHE A 128 2.01 4.14 -4.77
C PHE A 128 2.37 5.63 -4.68
N ASP A 129 1.64 6.41 -3.87
CA ASP A 129 1.80 7.86 -3.79
C ASP A 129 2.98 8.28 -2.90
N HIS A 130 3.43 9.54 -3.03
CA HIS A 130 4.52 10.14 -2.27
C HIS A 130 4.06 10.90 -1.03
N LEU A 131 2.84 10.66 -0.50
CA LEU A 131 2.29 11.49 0.58
C LEU A 131 3.08 11.37 1.88
N PHE A 132 3.68 10.22 2.18
CA PHE A 132 4.59 10.08 3.33
C PHE A 132 5.87 10.91 3.16
N ASP A 133 6.46 10.94 1.96
CA ASP A 133 7.65 11.77 1.70
C ASP A 133 7.33 13.26 1.81
N ILE A 134 6.16 13.67 1.29
CA ILE A 134 5.68 15.06 1.38
C ILE A 134 5.40 15.43 2.85
N ALA A 135 4.73 14.55 3.61
CA ALA A 135 4.44 14.75 5.01
C ALA A 135 5.72 14.90 5.85
N ALA A 136 6.69 14.01 5.66
CA ALA A 136 7.97 14.06 6.34
C ALA A 136 8.74 15.36 6.04
N LYS A 137 8.76 15.77 4.75
CA LYS A 137 9.38 17.04 4.33
C LYS A 137 8.74 18.24 5.04
N ASN A 138 7.41 18.27 5.12
CA ASN A 138 6.68 19.36 5.82
C ASN A 138 6.98 19.36 7.31
N MET A 139 7.19 18.20 7.91
CA MET A 139 7.59 18.05 9.31
C MET A 139 9.11 18.29 9.54
N LYS A 140 9.87 18.63 8.49
CA LYS A 140 11.34 18.76 8.51
C LYS A 140 12.05 17.49 9.02
N LYS A 141 11.48 16.32 8.76
CA LYS A 141 12.04 15.02 9.15
C LYS A 141 12.70 14.36 7.95
N LYS A 142 13.88 13.76 8.18
CA LYS A 142 14.51 12.89 7.17
C LYS A 142 13.80 11.53 7.20
N LEU A 143 13.26 11.12 6.07
CA LEU A 143 12.59 9.84 5.88
C LEU A 143 13.39 9.00 4.88
N THR A 144 13.63 7.74 5.23
CA THR A 144 14.17 6.75 4.30
C THR A 144 13.01 5.96 3.71
N SER A 145 12.99 5.83 2.38
CA SER A 145 12.00 5.03 1.66
C SER A 145 12.65 3.76 1.14
N TYR A 146 12.10 2.61 1.52
CA TYR A 146 12.52 1.29 1.05
C TYR A 146 11.55 0.82 -0.02
N LEU A 147 12.07 0.48 -1.18
CA LEU A 147 11.27 0.12 -2.36
C LEU A 147 11.43 -1.36 -2.68
N ALA A 148 10.32 -2.03 -2.99
CA ALA A 148 10.34 -3.40 -3.48
C ALA A 148 11.20 -3.52 -4.77
N PRO A 149 11.90 -4.65 -4.97
CA PRO A 149 11.98 -5.82 -4.12
C PRO A 149 13.05 -5.73 -3.00
N MET A 150 13.84 -4.64 -2.92
CA MET A 150 14.91 -4.46 -1.93
C MET A 150 14.33 -3.92 -0.62
N LEU A 151 13.79 -4.84 0.18
CA LEU A 151 13.14 -4.52 1.44
C LEU A 151 14.08 -4.69 2.64
N PRO A 152 13.90 -3.94 3.74
CA PRO A 152 14.66 -4.16 4.96
C PRO A 152 14.22 -5.48 5.60
N VAL A 153 15.10 -6.08 6.40
CA VAL A 153 14.73 -7.22 7.23
C VAL A 153 13.92 -6.72 8.42
N PRO A 154 12.67 -7.15 8.63
CA PRO A 154 11.79 -6.60 9.69
C PRO A 154 12.40 -6.71 11.09
N LYS A 155 13.05 -7.83 11.40
CA LYS A 155 13.73 -8.07 12.68
C LYS A 155 14.97 -7.19 12.90
N ASN A 156 15.48 -6.54 11.84
CA ASN A 156 16.74 -5.80 11.93
C ASN A 156 16.54 -4.42 12.54
N SER A 157 17.34 -4.10 13.57
CA SER A 157 17.35 -2.79 14.23
C SER A 157 17.68 -1.62 13.29
N ARG A 158 18.26 -1.89 12.12
CA ARG A 158 18.60 -0.88 11.10
C ARG A 158 17.40 -0.38 10.30
N TRP A 159 16.25 -1.08 10.35
CA TRP A 159 15.05 -0.59 9.67
C TRP A 159 14.58 0.71 10.33
N ASN A 160 14.66 1.79 9.58
CA ASN A 160 14.21 3.12 9.98
C ASN A 160 13.70 3.86 8.75
N GLY A 161 12.39 3.84 8.51
CA GLY A 161 11.75 4.47 7.38
C GLY A 161 10.46 3.78 6.96
N VAL A 162 9.94 4.20 5.80
CA VAL A 162 8.72 3.67 5.17
C VAL A 162 9.07 2.61 4.14
N VAL A 163 8.39 1.48 4.20
CA VAL A 163 8.44 0.41 3.19
C VAL A 163 7.28 0.60 2.23
N TYR A 164 7.57 0.82 0.96
CA TYR A 164 6.60 0.80 -0.14
C TYR A 164 6.57 -0.62 -0.72
N LEU A 165 5.73 -1.46 -0.12
CA LEU A 165 5.70 -2.90 -0.38
C LEU A 165 5.34 -3.24 -1.84
N HIS A 166 4.51 -2.44 -2.48
CA HIS A 166 4.10 -2.64 -3.88
C HIS A 166 4.78 -1.67 -4.85
N GLY A 167 5.82 -0.98 -4.40
CA GLY A 167 6.52 0.04 -5.16
C GLY A 167 5.93 1.44 -4.97
N ILE A 168 6.56 2.43 -5.59
CA ILE A 168 6.18 3.83 -5.55
C ILE A 168 6.17 4.39 -6.97
N LEU A 169 5.31 5.35 -7.24
CA LEU A 169 5.27 6.03 -8.53
C LEU A 169 6.60 6.73 -8.83
N PRO A 170 7.15 6.60 -10.04
CA PRO A 170 8.33 7.35 -10.41
C PRO A 170 8.04 8.86 -10.46
N HIS A 171 9.02 9.69 -10.13
CA HIS A 171 8.91 11.13 -10.30
C HIS A 171 8.73 11.50 -11.78
N ASP A 172 9.49 10.86 -12.67
CA ASP A 172 9.24 10.91 -14.10
C ASP A 172 8.19 9.86 -14.48
N LYS A 173 6.98 10.35 -14.74
CA LYS A 173 5.84 9.52 -15.12
C LYS A 173 5.95 8.85 -16.50
N LYS A 174 6.96 9.20 -17.29
CA LYS A 174 7.29 8.54 -18.55
C LYS A 174 8.29 7.40 -18.37
N ASN A 175 8.80 7.20 -17.16
CA ASN A 175 9.71 6.09 -16.88
C ASN A 175 8.91 4.77 -16.81
N HIS A 176 8.66 4.18 -17.98
CA HIS A 176 7.91 2.92 -18.11
C HIS A 176 8.58 1.76 -17.37
N THR A 177 9.90 1.74 -17.26
CA THR A 177 10.62 0.68 -16.56
C THR A 177 10.26 0.67 -15.08
N GLU A 178 10.20 1.82 -14.43
CA GLU A 178 9.81 1.93 -13.02
C GLU A 178 8.31 1.70 -12.83
N LEU A 179 7.46 2.21 -13.73
CA LEU A 179 6.02 1.93 -13.69
C LEU A 179 5.72 0.44 -13.80
N ASN A 180 6.48 -0.31 -14.60
CA ASN A 180 6.30 -1.74 -14.77
C ASN A 180 6.73 -2.58 -13.54
N ARG A 181 7.44 -1.99 -12.58
CA ARG A 181 7.82 -2.63 -11.31
C ARG A 181 6.75 -2.52 -10.22
N LEU A 182 5.70 -1.72 -10.44
CA LEU A 182 4.60 -1.62 -9.48
C LEU A 182 3.82 -2.94 -9.42
N VAL A 183 3.44 -3.36 -8.22
CA VAL A 183 2.59 -4.54 -8.00
C VAL A 183 1.13 -4.10 -8.06
N VAL A 184 0.48 -4.30 -9.20
CA VAL A 184 -0.86 -3.77 -9.50
C VAL A 184 -1.83 -4.86 -9.94
N THR A 185 -1.37 -5.80 -10.76
CA THR A 185 -2.20 -6.85 -11.37
C THR A 185 -2.03 -8.19 -10.65
N SER A 186 -2.96 -9.12 -10.86
CA SER A 186 -2.87 -10.47 -10.30
C SER A 186 -1.59 -11.20 -10.67
N GLY A 187 -1.05 -10.94 -11.88
CA GLY A 187 0.26 -11.47 -12.29
C GLY A 187 1.41 -10.88 -11.46
N ASP A 188 1.39 -9.56 -11.18
CA ASP A 188 2.40 -8.95 -10.32
C ASP A 188 2.31 -9.47 -8.88
N PHE A 189 1.10 -9.64 -8.33
CA PHE A 189 0.88 -10.25 -7.02
C PHE A 189 1.39 -11.69 -6.98
N GLY A 190 1.08 -12.48 -8.01
CA GLY A 190 1.59 -13.84 -8.17
C GLY A 190 3.11 -13.88 -8.14
N CYS A 191 3.78 -12.97 -8.84
CA CYS A 191 5.24 -12.84 -8.83
C CYS A 191 5.76 -12.49 -7.42
N ALA A 192 5.24 -11.43 -6.81
CA ALA A 192 5.70 -10.91 -5.53
C ALA A 192 5.47 -11.86 -4.34
N TYR A 193 4.31 -12.56 -4.31
CA TYR A 193 3.90 -13.37 -3.17
C TYR A 193 4.11 -14.87 -3.36
N LEU A 194 4.03 -15.40 -4.58
CA LEU A 194 4.05 -16.85 -4.82
C LEU A 194 5.35 -17.32 -5.48
N THR A 195 5.83 -16.66 -6.54
CA THR A 195 6.99 -17.12 -7.31
C THR A 195 8.30 -16.64 -6.72
N GLU A 196 8.55 -15.34 -6.69
CA GLU A 196 9.77 -14.74 -6.12
C GLU A 196 9.67 -14.64 -4.60
N ARG A 197 8.47 -14.54 -4.06
CA ARG A 197 8.11 -14.57 -2.64
C ARG A 197 8.76 -13.48 -1.77
N TRP A 198 9.29 -12.41 -2.35
CA TRP A 198 9.92 -11.36 -1.55
C TRP A 198 8.89 -10.62 -0.67
N ALA A 199 7.68 -10.36 -1.18
CA ALA A 199 6.61 -9.76 -0.39
C ALA A 199 6.10 -10.72 0.70
N ALA A 200 5.88 -11.99 0.37
CA ALA A 200 5.46 -13.00 1.34
C ALA A 200 6.48 -13.15 2.49
N ARG A 201 7.78 -13.25 2.18
CA ARG A 201 8.84 -13.34 3.20
C ARG A 201 8.86 -12.11 4.11
N PHE A 202 8.76 -10.91 3.53
CA PHE A 202 8.72 -9.68 4.30
C PHE A 202 7.52 -9.64 5.26
N VAL A 203 6.32 -9.96 4.74
CA VAL A 203 5.07 -9.97 5.52
C VAL A 203 5.14 -11.03 6.63
N SER A 204 5.57 -12.26 6.35
CA SER A 204 5.72 -13.31 7.36
C SER A 204 6.66 -12.89 8.49
N GLU A 205 7.84 -12.34 8.16
CA GLU A 205 8.77 -11.83 9.16
C GLU A 205 8.22 -10.65 9.95
N LEU A 206 7.43 -9.78 9.29
CA LEU A 206 6.77 -8.66 9.95
C LEU A 206 5.80 -9.16 11.02
N PHE A 207 4.92 -10.08 10.68
CA PHE A 207 3.90 -10.62 11.59
C PHE A 207 4.47 -11.50 12.72
N ARG A 208 5.66 -12.08 12.51
CA ARG A 208 6.36 -12.84 13.58
C ARG A 208 6.98 -11.92 14.64
N ASN A 209 7.33 -10.70 14.29
CA ASN A 209 8.12 -9.81 15.14
C ASN A 209 7.35 -8.61 15.67
N TYR A 210 6.21 -8.26 15.07
CA TYR A 210 5.44 -7.06 15.40
C TYR A 210 3.95 -7.31 15.50
N VAL A 211 3.28 -6.46 16.24
CA VAL A 211 1.83 -6.29 16.18
C VAL A 211 1.53 -5.38 14.98
N VAL A 212 0.85 -5.91 13.97
CA VAL A 212 0.56 -5.17 12.74
C VAL A 212 -0.82 -4.54 12.83
N CYS A 213 -0.86 -3.21 12.75
CA CYS A 213 -2.09 -2.44 12.75
C CYS A 213 -2.43 -1.97 11.33
N PHE A 214 -3.49 -2.54 10.74
CA PHE A 214 -3.97 -2.18 9.41
C PHE A 214 -4.77 -0.89 9.44
N ILE A 215 -4.40 0.10 8.61
CA ILE A 215 -5.06 1.39 8.50
C ILE A 215 -5.40 1.69 7.04
N GLY A 216 -6.66 2.04 6.77
CA GLY A 216 -7.09 2.44 5.43
C GLY A 216 -7.26 1.30 4.44
N TYR A 217 -7.51 0.09 4.94
CA TYR A 217 -7.89 -1.08 4.14
C TYR A 217 -9.40 -1.29 4.14
N SER A 218 -9.91 -1.82 3.03
CA SER A 218 -11.23 -2.45 2.97
C SER A 218 -11.08 -3.94 3.27
N ILE A 219 -12.13 -4.55 3.84
CA ILE A 219 -12.15 -5.99 4.12
C ILE A 219 -12.04 -6.84 2.83
N ASN A 220 -12.45 -6.28 1.70
CA ASN A 220 -12.39 -6.91 0.38
C ASN A 220 -11.13 -6.54 -0.42
N ASP A 221 -10.12 -5.96 0.23
CA ASP A 221 -8.89 -5.57 -0.45
C ASP A 221 -8.12 -6.82 -0.91
N PRO A 222 -7.81 -6.98 -2.21
CA PRO A 222 -7.05 -8.11 -2.72
C PRO A 222 -5.70 -8.29 -2.01
N VAL A 223 -5.07 -7.19 -1.60
CA VAL A 223 -3.79 -7.21 -0.87
C VAL A 223 -3.89 -8.00 0.42
N LEU A 224 -4.97 -7.80 1.20
CA LEU A 224 -5.19 -8.56 2.43
C LEU A 224 -5.31 -10.05 2.16
N ARG A 225 -5.99 -10.45 1.09
CA ARG A 225 -6.11 -11.86 0.68
C ARG A 225 -4.74 -12.47 0.44
N TYR A 226 -3.90 -11.86 -0.41
CA TYR A 226 -2.55 -12.37 -0.69
C TYR A 226 -1.67 -12.45 0.56
N MET A 227 -1.78 -11.49 1.47
CA MET A 227 -1.06 -11.52 2.74
C MET A 227 -1.54 -12.65 3.65
N MET A 228 -2.86 -12.86 3.78
CA MET A 228 -3.42 -13.93 4.60
C MET A 228 -3.08 -15.30 4.04
N ASP A 229 -3.13 -15.49 2.73
CA ASP A 229 -2.72 -16.73 2.06
C ASP A 229 -1.22 -17.02 2.27
N ALA A 230 -0.37 -16.01 2.17
CA ALA A 230 1.05 -16.15 2.45
C ALA A 230 1.33 -16.56 3.90
N LEU A 231 0.61 -15.98 4.88
CA LEU A 231 0.72 -16.33 6.29
C LEU A 231 0.19 -17.75 6.59
N ALA A 232 -0.90 -18.15 5.94
CA ALA A 232 -1.44 -19.50 6.08
C ALA A 232 -0.47 -20.56 5.56
N ALA A 233 0.12 -20.33 4.38
CA ALA A 233 1.13 -21.21 3.80
C ALA A 233 2.38 -21.34 4.69
N ASP A 234 2.79 -20.27 5.36
CA ASP A 234 3.98 -20.25 6.23
C ASP A 234 3.79 -20.99 7.56
N ARG A 235 2.53 -21.17 8.01
CA ARG A 235 2.18 -21.97 9.20
C ARG A 235 2.18 -23.48 8.95
N MET A 236 2.16 -23.89 7.69
CA MET A 236 2.15 -25.30 7.29
C MET A 236 3.57 -25.85 7.06
N LEU A 237 4.60 -25.03 7.13
CA LEU A 237 6.01 -25.37 7.10
C LEU A 237 6.62 -25.34 8.49
#